data_cd934be7ab0edef068bcd07325e04bf0
#
_entry.id   cd934be7ab0edef068bcd07325e04bf0
#
_cell.length_a   1.000
_cell.length_b   1.000
_cell.length_c   1.000
_cell.angle_alpha   90.00
_cell.angle_beta   90.00
_cell.angle_gamma   90.00
#
_symmetry.space_group_name_H-M   'P 1'
#
loop_
_entity.id
_entity.type
_entity.pdbx_description
1 polymer ?
#
loop_
_entity_poly.entity_id
_entity_poly.type
_entity_poly.pdbx_seq_one_letter_code
_entity_poly.pdbx_strand_id
1 'polypeptide(L)'
;GADFGWDFGNGSGSKRQTFYKIECKLNGKTLTATEVEKNLKNNELSIGIGAGGGCPNRIITPKKSGKLTIKATLYRNGKYLKSYSKTYTVKKFTVKKTSFKSSKNVKGKKIALKWKNTSGTGYQIQYATDKKFKKECKTKTISKNKTTSYTIKSLKKKKTYYVRIRTYKKLGNTYYSGWSSAKKVKINK
;
A
#
# COMPACT_ATOMS: atom_id res chain seq x y z
N GLY A 1 15.51 -1.70 -17.12
CA GLY A 1 14.91 -0.42 -16.83
C GLY A 1 15.15 0.54 -17.99
N ALA A 2 14.09 1.12 -18.57
CA ALA A 2 14.23 2.19 -19.53
C ALA A 2 14.14 3.50 -18.76
N ASP A 3 15.23 4.25 -18.69
CA ASP A 3 15.25 5.60 -18.16
C ASP A 3 14.55 6.53 -19.15
N PHE A 4 13.44 7.12 -18.70
CA PHE A 4 12.77 8.20 -19.41
C PHE A 4 13.16 9.52 -18.73
N GLY A 5 14.06 10.28 -19.35
CA GLY A 5 14.39 11.64 -18.92
C GLY A 5 13.30 12.62 -19.35
N TRP A 6 12.86 13.47 -18.44
CA TRP A 6 11.95 14.59 -18.67
C TRP A 6 12.76 15.88 -18.60
N ASP A 7 12.60 16.76 -19.58
CA ASP A 7 13.04 18.14 -19.48
C ASP A 7 11.81 19.05 -19.52
N PHE A 8 11.43 19.59 -18.36
CA PHE A 8 10.49 20.69 -18.27
C PHE A 8 11.28 22.00 -18.35
N GLY A 9 11.75 22.34 -19.55
CA GLY A 9 12.41 23.61 -19.78
C GLY A 9 11.42 24.77 -19.63
N ASN A 10 11.35 25.36 -18.46
CA ASN A 10 10.78 26.68 -18.25
C ASN A 10 11.87 27.73 -18.53
N GLY A 11 12.14 27.98 -19.81
CA GLY A 11 13.17 28.89 -20.24
C GLY A 11 12.72 29.71 -21.45
N SER A 12 12.42 30.96 -21.24
CA SER A 12 12.30 31.96 -22.28
C SER A 12 13.56 31.98 -23.13
N GLY A 13 13.43 31.71 -24.42
CA GLY A 13 14.41 32.20 -25.38
C GLY A 13 15.31 31.23 -26.11
N SER A 14 14.97 29.95 -26.31
CA SER A 14 15.78 29.12 -27.22
C SER A 14 14.92 28.24 -28.14
N LYS A 15 15.19 28.33 -29.41
CA LYS A 15 14.47 27.77 -30.56
C LYS A 15 14.51 26.24 -30.71
N ARG A 16 14.82 25.47 -29.67
CA ARG A 16 14.90 24.00 -29.73
C ARG A 16 14.14 23.37 -28.58
N GLN A 17 12.82 23.35 -28.68
CA GLN A 17 12.02 22.62 -27.74
C GLN A 17 11.86 21.16 -28.17
N THR A 18 12.56 20.28 -27.47
CA THR A 18 12.31 18.85 -27.53
C THR A 18 11.43 18.46 -26.35
N PHE A 19 10.28 17.84 -26.59
CA PHE A 19 9.41 17.39 -25.53
C PHE A 19 8.83 16.00 -25.81
N TYR A 20 8.50 15.30 -24.76
CA TYR A 20 7.82 14.02 -24.81
C TYR A 20 6.36 14.19 -24.43
N LYS A 21 5.47 13.72 -25.31
CA LYS A 21 4.07 13.50 -24.96
C LYS A 21 3.93 12.08 -24.44
N ILE A 22 3.40 11.92 -23.21
CA ILE A 22 3.17 10.61 -22.63
C ILE A 22 1.69 10.32 -22.55
N GLU A 23 1.33 9.15 -23.03
CA GLU A 23 -0.02 8.61 -23.01
C GLU A 23 -0.01 7.28 -22.24
N CYS A 24 -0.87 7.16 -21.25
CA CYS A 24 -1.06 5.92 -20.50
C CYS A 24 -2.45 5.34 -20.78
N LYS A 25 -2.51 4.06 -21.09
CA LYS A 25 -3.76 3.31 -21.23
C LYS A 25 -3.81 2.19 -20.21
N LEU A 26 -4.89 2.14 -19.43
CA LEU A 26 -5.16 1.02 -18.54
C LEU A 26 -6.33 0.22 -19.12
N ASN A 27 -6.09 -1.07 -19.44
CA ASN A 27 -7.05 -1.95 -20.11
C ASN A 27 -7.65 -1.33 -21.39
N GLY A 28 -6.81 -0.67 -22.21
CA GLY A 28 -7.20 -0.02 -23.45
C GLY A 28 -7.83 1.37 -23.30
N LYS A 29 -8.20 1.79 -22.08
CA LYS A 29 -8.75 3.14 -21.82
C LYS A 29 -7.61 4.12 -21.55
N THR A 30 -7.56 5.21 -22.32
CA THR A 30 -6.62 6.31 -22.07
C THR A 30 -6.91 6.99 -20.75
N LEU A 31 -5.88 7.19 -19.92
CA LEU A 31 -5.96 7.94 -18.67
C LEU A 31 -5.64 9.40 -18.95
N THR A 32 -6.51 10.31 -18.48
CA THR A 32 -6.22 11.75 -18.46
C THR A 32 -5.22 12.08 -17.35
N ALA A 33 -4.56 13.23 -17.41
CA ALA A 33 -3.66 13.69 -16.35
C ALA A 33 -4.38 13.73 -14.98
N THR A 34 -5.64 14.18 -14.96
CA THR A 34 -6.48 14.20 -13.75
C THR A 34 -6.82 12.79 -13.26
N GLU A 35 -7.11 11.85 -14.16
CA GLU A 35 -7.34 10.45 -13.80
C GLU A 35 -6.07 9.77 -13.29
N VAL A 36 -4.91 10.08 -13.85
CA VAL A 36 -3.61 9.62 -13.35
C VAL A 36 -3.39 10.14 -11.93
N GLU A 37 -3.59 11.42 -11.66
CA GLU A 37 -3.47 11.98 -10.31
C GLU A 37 -4.47 11.39 -9.32
N LYS A 38 -5.73 11.22 -9.74
CA LYS A 38 -6.77 10.62 -8.91
C LYS A 38 -6.45 9.16 -8.59
N ASN A 39 -5.99 8.39 -9.56
CA ASN A 39 -5.58 7.02 -9.37
C ASN A 39 -4.34 6.91 -8.48
N LEU A 40 -3.41 7.86 -8.56
CA LEU A 40 -2.27 8.00 -7.66
C LEU A 40 -2.72 8.26 -6.22
N LYS A 41 -3.62 9.22 -6.00
CA LYS A 41 -4.18 9.55 -4.68
C LYS A 41 -4.96 8.39 -4.07
N ASN A 42 -5.71 7.65 -4.88
CA ASN A 42 -6.48 6.49 -4.45
C ASN A 42 -5.65 5.21 -4.34
N ASN A 43 -4.33 5.26 -4.58
CA ASN A 43 -3.45 4.11 -4.69
C ASN A 43 -3.91 3.06 -5.72
N GLU A 44 -4.67 3.47 -6.74
CA GLU A 44 -5.12 2.58 -7.82
C GLU A 44 -4.05 2.41 -8.90
N LEU A 45 -3.21 3.43 -9.06
CA LEU A 45 -2.06 3.45 -9.96
C LEU A 45 -1.05 4.44 -9.39
N SER A 46 0.21 4.07 -9.28
CA SER A 46 1.31 5.03 -9.10
C SER A 46 2.31 4.84 -10.22
N ILE A 47 2.55 5.88 -11.01
CA ILE A 47 3.55 5.89 -12.08
C ILE A 47 4.76 6.65 -11.57
N GLY A 48 5.91 5.97 -11.55
CA GLY A 48 7.18 6.63 -11.30
C GLY A 48 7.67 7.27 -12.60
N ILE A 49 7.72 8.58 -12.63
CA ILE A 49 8.35 9.34 -13.69
C ILE A 49 9.67 9.84 -13.10
N GLY A 50 10.79 9.23 -13.53
CA GLY A 50 12.12 9.71 -13.17
C GLY A 50 12.42 10.95 -13.99
N ALA A 51 12.50 12.13 -13.37
CA ALA A 51 13.25 13.26 -13.93
C ALA A 51 14.68 13.13 -13.41
N GLY A 52 15.66 13.28 -14.27
CA GLY A 52 17.07 13.37 -13.88
C GLY A 52 17.24 14.51 -12.90
N GLY A 53 17.63 14.21 -11.66
CA GLY A 53 17.75 15.20 -10.60
C GLY A 53 16.92 14.88 -9.35
N GLY A 54 17.05 13.68 -8.78
CA GLY A 54 16.67 13.43 -7.39
C GLY A 54 15.19 13.23 -7.08
N CYS A 55 14.35 12.91 -8.03
CA CYS A 55 12.96 12.52 -7.73
C CYS A 55 12.90 11.08 -7.19
N PRO A 56 12.23 10.85 -6.05
CA PRO A 56 12.10 9.50 -5.50
C PRO A 56 11.32 8.61 -6.47
N ASN A 57 11.86 7.41 -6.72
CA ASN A 57 11.18 6.36 -7.47
C ASN A 57 9.80 6.08 -6.85
N ARG A 58 8.73 6.47 -7.53
CA ARG A 58 7.39 6.13 -7.14
C ARG A 58 7.03 4.77 -7.73
N ILE A 59 6.82 3.80 -6.86
CA ILE A 59 6.43 2.44 -7.26
C ILE A 59 4.94 2.41 -7.60
N ILE A 60 4.62 1.87 -8.77
CA ILE A 60 3.23 1.64 -9.20
C ILE A 60 2.65 0.47 -8.41
N THR A 61 1.56 0.71 -7.69
CA THR A 61 0.85 -0.34 -6.96
C THR A 61 -0.60 -0.39 -7.43
N PRO A 62 -0.91 -1.20 -8.46
CA PRO A 62 -2.25 -1.24 -9.01
C PRO A 62 -3.23 -1.96 -8.07
N LYS A 63 -4.40 -1.39 -7.83
CA LYS A 63 -5.52 -2.06 -7.14
C LYS A 63 -6.28 -3.04 -8.04
N LYS A 64 -6.18 -2.87 -9.35
CA LYS A 64 -6.79 -3.76 -10.35
C LYS A 64 -5.72 -4.43 -11.19
N SER A 65 -5.92 -5.69 -11.54
CA SER A 65 -5.10 -6.35 -12.55
C SER A 65 -5.50 -5.86 -13.94
N GLY A 66 -4.57 -5.87 -14.88
CA GLY A 66 -4.82 -5.45 -16.25
C GLY A 66 -3.56 -5.23 -17.06
N LYS A 67 -3.72 -4.67 -18.25
CA LYS A 67 -2.61 -4.25 -19.11
C LYS A 67 -2.46 -2.73 -19.04
N LEU A 68 -1.28 -2.27 -18.62
CA LEU A 68 -0.89 -0.86 -18.66
C LEU A 68 0.01 -0.63 -19.86
N THR A 69 -0.43 0.16 -20.83
CA THR A 69 0.37 0.58 -21.97
C THR A 69 0.82 2.02 -21.79
N ILE A 70 2.12 2.24 -21.85
CA ILE A 70 2.74 3.56 -21.81
C ILE A 70 3.29 3.84 -23.17
N LYS A 71 2.88 4.95 -23.79
CA LYS A 71 3.41 5.45 -25.08
C LYS A 71 4.07 6.79 -24.84
N ALA A 72 5.33 6.92 -25.22
CA ALA A 72 6.08 8.16 -25.22
C ALA A 72 6.28 8.59 -26.68
N THR A 73 5.85 9.80 -27.00
CA THR A 73 6.00 10.38 -28.34
C THR A 73 6.94 11.58 -28.25
N LEU A 74 8.03 11.53 -29.01
CA LEU A 74 9.05 12.58 -29.05
C LEU A 74 8.73 13.56 -30.15
N TYR A 75 8.69 14.85 -29.80
CA TYR A 75 8.55 15.98 -30.70
C TYR A 75 9.78 16.88 -30.61
N ARG A 76 10.20 17.45 -31.73
CA ARG A 76 11.23 18.48 -31.79
C ARG A 76 10.75 19.60 -32.68
N ASN A 77 10.76 20.84 -32.17
CA ASN A 77 10.27 22.03 -32.89
C ASN A 77 8.82 21.83 -33.45
N GLY A 78 7.95 21.20 -32.68
CA GLY A 78 6.56 20.90 -33.08
C GLY A 78 6.40 19.73 -34.06
N LYS A 79 7.51 19.15 -34.54
CA LYS A 79 7.49 18.02 -35.49
C LYS A 79 7.63 16.70 -34.74
N TYR A 80 6.81 15.72 -35.09
CA TYR A 80 6.93 14.34 -34.63
C TYR A 80 8.27 13.76 -35.11
N LEU A 81 8.98 13.10 -34.20
CA LEU A 81 10.20 12.36 -34.55
C LEU A 81 9.98 10.85 -34.47
N LYS A 82 9.55 10.35 -33.30
CA LYS A 82 9.33 8.93 -33.09
C LYS A 82 8.47 8.68 -31.84
N SER A 83 7.93 7.47 -31.71
CA SER A 83 7.27 7.05 -30.50
C SER A 83 7.75 5.69 -30.04
N TYR A 84 7.68 5.48 -28.74
CA TYR A 84 7.94 4.22 -28.08
C TYR A 84 6.69 3.81 -27.32
N SER A 85 6.39 2.53 -27.33
CA SER A 85 5.27 1.98 -26.58
C SER A 85 5.70 0.72 -25.85
N LYS A 86 5.31 0.61 -24.60
CA LYS A 86 5.54 -0.61 -23.82
C LYS A 86 4.30 -0.97 -23.03
N THR A 87 3.92 -2.25 -23.06
CA THR A 87 2.79 -2.79 -22.33
C THR A 87 3.28 -3.66 -21.18
N TYR A 88 2.77 -3.39 -19.99
CA TYR A 88 3.05 -4.14 -18.78
C TYR A 88 1.79 -4.88 -18.32
N THR A 89 1.94 -6.13 -17.94
CA THR A 89 0.89 -6.82 -17.21
C THR A 89 0.99 -6.48 -15.74
N VAL A 90 -0.04 -5.81 -15.21
CA VAL A 90 -0.13 -5.46 -13.80
C VAL A 90 -1.02 -6.44 -13.06
N LYS A 91 -0.55 -6.97 -11.94
CA LYS A 91 -1.33 -7.84 -11.06
C LYS A 91 -1.92 -7.04 -9.92
N LYS A 92 -3.15 -7.36 -9.51
CA LYS A 92 -3.77 -6.75 -8.33
C LYS A 92 -2.88 -6.97 -7.11
N PHE A 93 -2.54 -5.87 -6.42
CA PHE A 93 -1.83 -5.95 -5.16
C PHE A 93 -2.80 -6.19 -4.01
N THR A 94 -2.59 -7.26 -3.26
CA THR A 94 -3.36 -7.57 -2.06
C THR A 94 -2.42 -7.92 -0.91
N VAL A 95 -2.74 -7.43 0.29
CA VAL A 95 -2.05 -7.85 1.51
C VAL A 95 -2.77 -9.06 2.09
N LYS A 96 -2.04 -10.16 2.26
CA LYS A 96 -2.60 -11.43 2.73
C LYS A 96 -3.11 -11.30 4.16
N LYS A 97 -4.35 -11.72 4.41
CA LYS A 97 -4.93 -11.77 5.76
C LYS A 97 -4.22 -12.79 6.65
N THR A 98 -4.18 -12.51 7.94
CA THR A 98 -3.84 -13.48 8.98
C THR A 98 -4.97 -13.64 9.99
N SER A 99 -4.88 -14.61 10.87
CA SER A 99 -5.83 -14.88 11.93
C SER A 99 -5.12 -15.43 13.16
N PHE A 100 -5.72 -15.27 14.33
CA PHE A 100 -5.21 -15.87 15.56
C PHE A 100 -5.34 -17.40 15.51
N LYS A 101 -4.23 -18.08 15.81
CA LYS A 101 -4.22 -19.52 16.16
C LYS A 101 -4.72 -19.72 17.59
N SER A 102 -4.34 -18.81 18.50
CA SER A 102 -4.81 -18.82 19.88
C SER A 102 -4.88 -17.42 20.46
N SER A 103 -5.84 -17.22 21.37
CA SER A 103 -6.01 -16.02 22.17
C SER A 103 -6.49 -16.45 23.55
N LYS A 104 -5.60 -16.44 24.55
CA LYS A 104 -5.89 -17.02 25.88
C LYS A 104 -5.59 -16.02 26.99
N ASN A 105 -6.48 -15.94 27.97
CA ASN A 105 -6.17 -15.27 29.24
C ASN A 105 -5.11 -16.07 30.01
N VAL A 106 -4.06 -15.39 30.40
CA VAL A 106 -2.97 -15.97 31.23
C VAL A 106 -2.79 -15.16 32.51
N LYS A 107 -2.11 -15.75 33.50
CA LYS A 107 -1.89 -15.16 34.83
C LYS A 107 -1.30 -13.74 34.72
N GLY A 108 -1.74 -12.84 35.61
CA GLY A 108 -1.27 -11.46 35.67
C GLY A 108 -2.05 -10.51 34.76
N LYS A 109 -3.33 -10.73 34.52
CA LYS A 109 -4.21 -9.85 33.72
C LYS A 109 -3.69 -9.61 32.31
N LYS A 110 -3.37 -10.72 31.60
CA LYS A 110 -2.74 -10.70 30.29
C LYS A 110 -3.54 -11.54 29.28
N ILE A 111 -3.37 -11.22 28.01
CA ILE A 111 -3.83 -12.06 26.89
C ILE A 111 -2.62 -12.49 26.08
N ALA A 112 -2.35 -13.78 26.00
CA ALA A 112 -1.36 -14.36 25.12
C ALA A 112 -1.98 -14.64 23.76
N LEU A 113 -1.40 -14.07 22.72
CA LEU A 113 -1.83 -14.18 21.33
C LEU A 113 -0.78 -14.94 20.52
N LYS A 114 -1.25 -15.84 19.64
CA LYS A 114 -0.45 -16.47 18.60
C LYS A 114 -1.21 -16.43 17.28
N TRP A 115 -0.53 -16.23 16.15
CA TRP A 115 -1.15 -16.15 14.84
C TRP A 115 -0.34 -16.84 13.74
N LYS A 116 -0.91 -16.93 12.54
CA LYS A 116 -0.23 -17.48 11.37
C LYS A 116 0.69 -16.43 10.76
N ASN A 117 1.92 -16.82 10.44
CA ASN A 117 2.80 -16.00 9.63
C ASN A 117 2.22 -15.82 8.22
N THR A 118 2.34 -14.62 7.66
CA THR A 118 1.97 -14.30 6.29
C THR A 118 3.02 -13.41 5.64
N SER A 119 2.99 -13.34 4.30
CA SER A 119 3.81 -12.38 3.57
C SER A 119 3.35 -10.94 3.87
N GLY A 120 4.25 -10.10 4.34
CA GLY A 120 3.99 -8.70 4.69
C GLY A 120 5.20 -8.08 5.37
N THR A 121 5.10 -6.83 5.80
CA THR A 121 6.14 -6.18 6.62
C THR A 121 5.94 -6.51 8.10
N GLY A 122 4.68 -6.59 8.54
CA GLY A 122 4.34 -6.88 9.92
C GLY A 122 2.84 -6.95 10.15
N TYR A 123 2.43 -6.74 11.40
CA TYR A 123 1.05 -6.91 11.84
C TYR A 123 0.58 -5.72 12.66
N GLN A 124 -0.73 -5.50 12.67
CA GLN A 124 -1.40 -4.67 13.65
C GLN A 124 -2.41 -5.49 14.43
N ILE A 125 -2.35 -5.38 15.75
CA ILE A 125 -3.29 -5.99 16.69
C ILE A 125 -4.12 -4.87 17.27
N GLN A 126 -5.44 -5.00 17.24
CA GLN A 126 -6.35 -4.15 17.99
C GLN A 126 -7.02 -4.94 19.10
N TYR A 127 -7.21 -4.26 20.24
CA TYR A 127 -7.99 -4.79 21.35
C TYR A 127 -8.83 -3.68 21.98
N ALA A 128 -10.04 -4.03 22.37
CA ALA A 128 -11.04 -3.10 22.88
C ALA A 128 -11.98 -3.81 23.87
N THR A 129 -12.73 -3.06 24.68
CA THR A 129 -13.74 -3.61 25.60
C THR A 129 -15.09 -3.82 24.90
N ASP A 130 -15.27 -3.37 23.67
CA ASP A 130 -16.45 -3.61 22.87
C ASP A 130 -16.15 -4.30 21.53
N LYS A 131 -17.13 -5.07 21.01
CA LYS A 131 -17.01 -5.83 19.75
C LYS A 131 -16.83 -4.95 18.51
N LYS A 132 -17.30 -3.71 18.57
CA LYS A 132 -17.20 -2.74 17.45
C LYS A 132 -15.85 -1.99 17.42
N PHE A 133 -15.00 -2.21 18.42
CA PHE A 133 -13.70 -1.53 18.57
C PHE A 133 -13.80 0.00 18.63
N LYS A 134 -14.85 0.52 19.26
CA LYS A 134 -15.09 1.94 19.47
C LYS A 134 -14.67 2.43 20.85
N LYS A 135 -14.80 1.57 21.89
CA LYS A 135 -14.52 1.89 23.28
C LYS A 135 -13.19 1.32 23.73
N GLU A 136 -12.36 2.16 24.38
CA GLU A 136 -11.02 1.77 24.89
C GLU A 136 -10.17 0.98 23.88
N CYS A 137 -10.31 1.34 22.57
CA CYS A 137 -9.60 0.65 21.49
C CYS A 137 -8.13 1.05 21.48
N LYS A 138 -7.26 0.06 21.60
CA LYS A 138 -5.81 0.22 21.52
C LYS A 138 -5.26 -0.57 20.33
N THR A 139 -4.26 -0.01 19.66
CA THR A 139 -3.59 -0.64 18.52
C THR A 139 -2.12 -0.85 18.85
N LYS A 140 -1.64 -2.08 18.64
CA LYS A 140 -0.22 -2.44 18.73
C LYS A 140 0.29 -2.82 17.35
N THR A 141 1.36 -2.18 16.89
CA THR A 141 2.05 -2.52 15.65
C THR A 141 3.24 -3.42 15.95
N ILE A 142 3.36 -4.51 15.20
CA ILE A 142 4.46 -5.47 15.21
C ILE A 142 5.21 -5.30 13.88
N SER A 143 6.44 -4.77 13.93
CA SER A 143 7.20 -4.40 12.74
C SER A 143 7.91 -5.57 12.03
N LYS A 144 8.05 -6.70 12.69
CA LYS A 144 8.72 -7.89 12.15
C LYS A 144 7.69 -8.97 11.77
N ASN A 145 7.61 -9.35 10.50
CA ASN A 145 6.66 -10.35 10.02
C ASN A 145 6.94 -11.77 10.57
N LYS A 146 8.18 -12.06 10.95
CA LYS A 146 8.55 -13.34 11.59
C LYS A 146 8.00 -13.48 13.01
N THR A 147 7.60 -12.37 13.66
CA THR A 147 6.96 -12.39 14.97
C THR A 147 5.54 -12.92 14.84
N THR A 148 5.23 -14.01 15.51
CA THR A 148 3.93 -14.70 15.45
C THR A 148 3.24 -14.83 16.80
N SER A 149 3.74 -14.11 17.80
CA SER A 149 3.15 -14.08 19.15
C SER A 149 3.30 -12.70 19.77
N TYR A 150 2.37 -12.34 20.63
CA TYR A 150 2.41 -11.14 21.45
C TYR A 150 1.55 -11.32 22.72
N THR A 151 2.00 -10.73 23.81
CA THR A 151 1.23 -10.74 25.06
C THR A 151 0.77 -9.32 25.40
N ILE A 152 -0.52 -9.09 25.40
CA ILE A 152 -1.14 -7.87 25.91
C ILE A 152 -1.13 -7.93 27.43
N LYS A 153 -0.60 -6.88 28.05
CA LYS A 153 -0.42 -6.79 29.51
C LYS A 153 -1.32 -5.68 30.10
N SER A 154 -1.38 -5.63 31.43
CA SER A 154 -2.04 -4.54 32.19
C SER A 154 -3.52 -4.37 31.84
N LEU A 155 -4.22 -5.49 31.66
CA LEU A 155 -5.65 -5.50 31.41
C LEU A 155 -6.46 -5.44 32.72
N LYS A 156 -7.72 -5.02 32.63
CA LYS A 156 -8.63 -4.94 33.82
C LYS A 156 -9.20 -6.31 34.13
N LYS A 157 -9.09 -6.76 35.38
CA LYS A 157 -9.69 -8.01 35.86
C LYS A 157 -11.23 -7.96 35.72
N LYS A 158 -11.87 -9.09 35.50
CA LYS A 158 -13.31 -9.26 35.23
C LYS A 158 -13.85 -8.58 33.98
N LYS A 159 -13.01 -7.88 33.19
CA LYS A 159 -13.39 -7.29 31.90
C LYS A 159 -13.25 -8.29 30.75
N THR A 160 -14.11 -8.12 29.77
CA THR A 160 -14.03 -8.84 28.47
C THR A 160 -13.37 -7.95 27.46
N TYR A 161 -12.40 -8.50 26.74
CA TYR A 161 -11.74 -7.83 25.63
C TYR A 161 -12.03 -8.55 24.31
N TYR A 162 -12.14 -7.77 23.25
CA TYR A 162 -12.19 -8.26 21.89
C TYR A 162 -10.85 -7.93 21.23
N VAL A 163 -10.27 -8.91 20.54
CA VAL A 163 -8.99 -8.76 19.88
C VAL A 163 -9.11 -9.13 18.41
N ARG A 164 -8.45 -8.39 17.52
CA ARG A 164 -8.36 -8.67 16.08
C ARG A 164 -6.99 -8.32 15.55
N ILE A 165 -6.62 -8.91 14.43
CA ILE A 165 -5.31 -8.72 13.81
C ILE A 165 -5.47 -8.48 12.32
N ARG A 166 -4.56 -7.70 11.75
CA ARG A 166 -4.36 -7.57 10.30
C ARG A 166 -2.88 -7.55 9.96
N THR A 167 -2.57 -7.92 8.73
CA THR A 167 -1.23 -7.77 8.16
C THR A 167 -1.09 -6.39 7.53
N TYR A 168 0.11 -5.84 7.53
CA TYR A 168 0.42 -4.67 6.72
C TYR A 168 1.69 -4.88 5.90
N LYS A 169 1.80 -4.13 4.80
CA LYS A 169 2.98 -4.09 3.95
C LYS A 169 3.34 -2.64 3.62
N LYS A 170 4.61 -2.31 3.79
CA LYS A 170 5.18 -1.01 3.39
C LYS A 170 5.78 -1.13 2.00
N LEU A 171 5.31 -0.28 1.07
CA LEU A 171 5.83 -0.13 -0.29
C LEU A 171 5.73 1.35 -0.65
N GLY A 172 6.61 2.18 -0.07
CA GLY A 172 6.41 3.63 -0.03
C GLY A 172 5.29 3.99 0.95
N ASN A 173 4.04 3.75 0.58
CA ASN A 173 2.88 3.83 1.47
C ASN A 173 2.67 2.54 2.27
N THR A 174 1.83 2.60 3.31
CA THR A 174 1.43 1.43 4.09
C THR A 174 0.08 0.90 3.62
N TYR A 175 0.04 -0.38 3.27
CA TYR A 175 -1.15 -1.09 2.82
C TYR A 175 -1.55 -2.13 3.85
N TYR A 176 -2.86 -2.33 4.04
CA TYR A 176 -3.39 -3.23 5.06
C TYR A 176 -4.25 -4.32 4.44
N SER A 177 -4.22 -5.50 5.05
CA SER A 177 -5.26 -6.50 4.84
C SER A 177 -6.56 -6.10 5.54
N GLY A 178 -7.66 -6.78 5.24
CA GLY A 178 -8.82 -6.75 6.12
C GLY A 178 -8.47 -7.31 7.52
N TRP A 179 -9.23 -6.87 8.53
CA TRP A 179 -9.12 -7.43 9.88
C TRP A 179 -9.55 -8.89 9.94
N SER A 180 -8.95 -9.67 10.84
CA SER A 180 -9.45 -10.99 11.20
C SER A 180 -10.80 -10.88 11.91
N SER A 181 -11.53 -11.99 12.02
CA SER A 181 -12.64 -12.10 12.95
C SER A 181 -12.17 -11.79 14.38
N ALA A 182 -12.98 -11.05 15.12
CA ALA A 182 -12.69 -10.70 16.49
C ALA A 182 -12.77 -11.94 17.40
N LYS A 183 -11.79 -12.09 18.31
CA LYS A 183 -11.81 -13.09 19.37
C LYS A 183 -12.18 -12.43 20.69
N LYS A 184 -13.09 -13.06 21.43
CA LYS A 184 -13.54 -12.63 22.77
C LYS A 184 -12.70 -13.31 23.84
N VAL A 185 -12.14 -12.55 24.78
CA VAL A 185 -11.33 -13.07 25.89
C VAL A 185 -11.73 -12.38 27.18
N LYS A 186 -12.21 -13.15 28.17
CA LYS A 186 -12.53 -12.65 29.52
C LYS A 186 -11.27 -12.74 30.39
N ILE A 187 -11.00 -11.71 31.17
CA ILE A 187 -9.84 -11.66 32.08
C ILE A 187 -10.24 -12.13 33.44
N ASN A 188 -9.92 -13.37 33.76
CA ASN A 188 -10.22 -14.01 35.06
C ASN A 188 -8.97 -14.20 35.93
N LYS A 189 -7.78 -14.27 35.28
CA LYS A 189 -6.48 -14.57 35.91
C LYS A 189 -5.57 -13.37 35.99
#